data_9f43a51d15182f736d08203f805f6a12
#
_entry.id   9f43a51d15182f736d08203f805f6a12
#
_cell.length_a   1.000
_cell.length_b   1.000
_cell.length_c   1.000
_cell.angle_alpha   90.00
_cell.angle_beta   90.00
_cell.angle_gamma   90.00
#
_symmetry.space_group_name_H-M   'P 1'
#
loop_
_entity.id
_entity.type
_entity.pdbx_description
1 polymer ?
#
loop_
_entity_poly.entity_id
_entity_poly.type
_entity_poly.pdbx_seq_one_letter_code
_entity_poly.pdbx_strand_id
1 'polypeptide(L)'
;LAAVNRIDRIRLGLAAISRLRNQINETTALAVWSANGPVIVRWERPRRPITVDVVTGVSVELLNSASGLVFSAWLPERRTSALIQAELARQPADAPMQTMADVQQRLAEIREKGIVAIGEHYFAGGVQALGAPVFNFRNEITMVLVVVGIVGMSDLGEDSMAMHALREAAQALSRQLGSTQPDTQASRLNHIDAIPGG
;
A
#
# COMPACT_ATOMS: atom_id res chain seq x y z
N LEU A 1 19.14 -13.30 15.91
CA LEU A 1 18.44 -12.99 14.67
C LEU A 1 19.25 -11.91 13.94
N ALA A 2 20.00 -12.30 12.89
CA ALA A 2 20.73 -11.36 12.07
C ALA A 2 19.73 -10.34 11.48
N ALA A 3 20.02 -9.06 11.63
CA ALA A 3 19.26 -8.00 10.99
C ALA A 3 19.34 -8.25 9.47
N VAL A 4 18.20 -8.55 8.86
CA VAL A 4 18.10 -8.71 7.42
C VAL A 4 18.58 -7.42 6.77
N ASN A 5 19.68 -7.49 6.02
CA ASN A 5 20.30 -6.34 5.39
C ASN A 5 19.28 -5.64 4.46
N ARG A 6 19.41 -4.32 4.26
CA ARG A 6 18.54 -3.53 3.38
C ARG A 6 18.43 -4.13 1.97
N ILE A 7 19.54 -4.66 1.45
CA ILE A 7 19.60 -5.32 0.13
C ILE A 7 18.76 -6.60 0.13
N ASP A 8 18.84 -7.41 1.19
CA ASP A 8 18.06 -8.65 1.29
C ASP A 8 16.57 -8.37 1.41
N ARG A 9 16.17 -7.33 2.14
CA ARG A 9 14.76 -6.91 2.25
C ARG A 9 14.17 -6.54 0.89
N ILE A 10 14.90 -5.73 0.11
CA ILE A 10 14.48 -5.36 -1.24
C ILE A 10 14.37 -6.60 -2.12
N ARG A 11 15.34 -7.51 -2.09
CA ARG A 11 15.31 -8.76 -2.85
C ARG A 11 14.08 -9.62 -2.51
N LEU A 12 13.74 -9.74 -1.24
CA LEU A 12 12.51 -10.43 -0.81
C LEU A 12 11.25 -9.73 -1.31
N GLY A 13 11.21 -8.40 -1.27
CA GLY A 13 10.12 -7.59 -1.82
C GLY A 13 9.95 -7.78 -3.33
N LEU A 14 11.05 -7.79 -4.09
CA LEU A 14 11.04 -8.06 -5.53
C LEU A 14 10.47 -9.45 -5.85
N ALA A 15 10.88 -10.47 -5.10
CA ALA A 15 10.34 -11.81 -5.25
C ALA A 15 8.85 -11.88 -4.90
N ALA A 16 8.39 -11.11 -3.90
CA ALA A 16 7.00 -11.05 -3.51
C ALA A 16 6.12 -10.44 -4.60
N ILE A 17 6.51 -9.29 -5.19
CA ILE A 17 5.73 -8.66 -6.26
C ILE A 17 5.70 -9.52 -7.53
N SER A 18 6.78 -10.23 -7.86
CA SER A 18 6.79 -11.15 -9.00
C SER A 18 5.84 -12.33 -8.80
N ARG A 19 5.80 -12.92 -7.60
CA ARG A 19 4.83 -13.99 -7.27
C ARG A 19 3.39 -13.47 -7.32
N LEU A 20 3.15 -12.31 -6.72
CA LEU A 20 1.83 -11.66 -6.72
C LEU A 20 1.34 -11.40 -8.15
N ARG A 21 2.19 -10.81 -9.01
CA ARG A 21 1.88 -10.59 -10.42
C ARG A 21 1.54 -11.88 -11.15
N ASN A 22 2.26 -12.97 -10.89
CA ASN A 22 1.97 -14.26 -11.50
C ASN A 22 0.62 -14.83 -11.06
N GLN A 23 0.24 -14.58 -9.81
CA GLN A 23 -1.02 -15.07 -9.21
C GLN A 23 -2.23 -14.32 -9.75
N ILE A 24 -2.18 -12.97 -9.79
CA ILE A 24 -3.34 -12.15 -10.11
C ILE A 24 -3.34 -11.58 -11.53
N ASN A 25 -2.22 -11.67 -12.24
CA ASN A 25 -2.01 -11.12 -13.58
C ASN A 25 -2.37 -9.62 -13.71
N GLU A 26 -2.05 -8.83 -12.68
CA GLU A 26 -2.14 -7.37 -12.66
C GLU A 26 -0.75 -6.75 -12.57
N THR A 27 -0.63 -5.44 -12.85
CA THR A 27 0.60 -4.70 -12.57
C THR A 27 0.85 -4.69 -11.07
N THR A 28 2.06 -5.10 -10.64
CA THR A 28 2.47 -5.03 -9.25
C THR A 28 3.72 -4.16 -9.11
N ALA A 29 3.86 -3.53 -7.96
CA ALA A 29 5.00 -2.66 -7.69
C ALA A 29 5.51 -2.81 -6.27
N LEU A 30 6.79 -2.49 -6.09
CA LEU A 30 7.45 -2.35 -4.80
C LEU A 30 7.81 -0.88 -4.58
N ALA A 31 7.30 -0.30 -3.49
CA ALA A 31 7.65 1.04 -3.05
C ALA A 31 8.49 1.01 -1.77
N VAL A 32 9.45 1.90 -1.67
CA VAL A 32 10.26 2.15 -0.48
C VAL A 32 10.25 3.63 -0.13
N TRP A 33 10.52 3.94 1.13
CA TRP A 33 10.66 5.33 1.55
C TRP A 33 12.07 5.85 1.29
N SER A 34 12.16 7.00 0.62
CA SER A 34 13.40 7.77 0.39
C SER A 34 13.44 9.05 1.23
N ALA A 35 14.48 9.86 1.04
CA ALA A 35 14.60 11.17 1.69
C ALA A 35 13.43 12.11 1.34
N ASN A 36 12.89 12.01 0.13
CA ASN A 36 11.89 12.91 -0.43
C ASN A 36 10.50 12.28 -0.61
N GLY A 37 10.22 11.18 0.11
CA GLY A 37 8.94 10.49 0.02
C GLY A 37 9.04 9.08 -0.59
N PRO A 38 7.91 8.47 -0.95
CA PRO A 38 7.86 7.14 -1.53
C PRO A 38 8.46 7.09 -2.92
N VAL A 39 9.23 6.05 -3.21
CA VAL A 39 9.81 5.78 -4.53
C VAL A 39 9.46 4.37 -4.96
N ILE A 40 8.98 4.22 -6.19
CA ILE A 40 8.77 2.92 -6.81
C ILE A 40 10.12 2.39 -7.30
N VAL A 41 10.58 1.31 -6.70
CA VAL A 41 11.86 0.68 -7.05
C VAL A 41 11.73 -0.38 -8.12
N ARG A 42 10.55 -0.95 -8.28
CA ARG A 42 10.29 -1.97 -9.32
C ARG A 42 8.81 -2.04 -9.67
N TRP A 43 8.55 -2.30 -10.95
CA TRP A 43 7.26 -2.67 -11.52
C TRP A 43 7.37 -4.04 -12.17
N GLU A 44 6.33 -4.86 -12.00
CA GLU A 44 6.14 -6.11 -12.73
C GLU A 44 4.86 -5.99 -13.56
N ARG A 45 4.97 -6.12 -14.86
CA ARG A 45 3.84 -5.97 -15.80
C ARG A 45 3.03 -7.26 -15.89
N PRO A 46 1.70 -7.19 -16.06
CA PRO A 46 0.88 -8.36 -16.36
C PRO A 46 1.24 -8.92 -17.76
N ARG A 47 0.74 -10.10 -18.05
CA ARG A 47 0.89 -10.73 -19.37
C ARG A 47 -0.16 -10.25 -20.37
N ARG A 48 -0.75 -9.07 -20.16
CA ARG A 48 -1.74 -8.46 -21.03
C ARG A 48 -1.10 -7.44 -21.97
N PRO A 49 -1.65 -7.23 -23.19
CA PRO A 49 -1.14 -6.22 -24.12
C PRO A 49 -1.31 -4.78 -23.60
N ILE A 50 -2.37 -4.51 -22.81
CA ILE A 50 -2.66 -3.19 -22.27
C ILE A 50 -2.23 -3.16 -20.82
N THR A 51 -1.33 -2.25 -20.48
CA THR A 51 -0.77 -2.09 -19.12
C THR A 51 -0.66 -0.62 -18.75
N VAL A 52 -0.68 -0.36 -17.46
CA VAL A 52 -0.29 0.95 -16.94
C VAL A 52 1.24 1.01 -16.94
N ASP A 53 1.81 1.95 -17.67
CA ASP A 53 3.25 2.15 -17.71
C ASP A 53 3.66 3.27 -16.74
N VAL A 54 4.52 2.93 -15.80
CA VAL A 54 5.04 3.88 -14.81
C VAL A 54 6.56 3.77 -14.77
N VAL A 55 7.22 4.91 -14.70
CA VAL A 55 8.68 4.98 -14.68
C VAL A 55 9.22 4.57 -13.31
N THR A 56 10.17 3.64 -13.29
CA THR A 56 10.89 3.24 -12.08
C THR A 56 11.80 4.37 -11.59
N GLY A 57 11.93 4.53 -10.27
CA GLY A 57 12.79 5.56 -9.65
C GLY A 57 12.11 6.92 -9.49
N VAL A 58 10.84 7.04 -9.86
CA VAL A 58 10.05 8.26 -9.66
C VAL A 58 9.47 8.29 -8.25
N SER A 59 9.59 9.45 -7.59
CA SER A 59 8.85 9.72 -6.35
C SER A 59 7.36 9.88 -6.67
N VAL A 60 6.52 9.30 -5.85
CA VAL A 60 5.07 9.44 -5.95
C VAL A 60 4.53 10.29 -4.80
N GLU A 61 3.43 10.97 -5.04
CA GLU A 61 2.80 11.82 -4.03
C GLU A 61 2.24 11.01 -2.86
N LEU A 62 2.16 11.63 -1.68
CA LEU A 62 1.67 10.98 -0.48
C LEU A 62 0.14 10.83 -0.50
N LEU A 63 -0.56 11.86 -0.94
CA LEU A 63 -2.02 11.93 -0.89
C LEU A 63 -2.69 11.29 -2.12
N ASN A 64 -1.99 11.26 -3.25
CA ASN A 64 -2.54 10.82 -4.54
C ASN A 64 -1.97 9.47 -5.01
N SER A 65 -1.35 8.69 -4.12
CA SER A 65 -0.90 7.33 -4.46
C SER A 65 -1.16 6.32 -3.36
N ALA A 66 -1.39 5.07 -3.73
CA ALA A 66 -1.59 3.99 -2.77
C ALA A 66 -0.39 3.81 -1.84
N SER A 67 0.83 3.85 -2.37
CA SER A 67 2.06 3.75 -1.55
C SER A 67 2.25 4.97 -0.64
N GLY A 68 1.93 6.16 -1.10
CA GLY A 68 2.01 7.39 -0.31
C GLY A 68 1.08 7.36 0.89
N LEU A 69 -0.18 7.02 0.67
CA LEU A 69 -1.18 6.89 1.74
C LEU A 69 -0.79 5.80 2.76
N VAL A 70 -0.27 4.66 2.29
CA VAL A 70 0.20 3.59 3.18
C VAL A 70 1.39 4.09 4.02
N PHE A 71 2.40 4.69 3.42
CA PHE A 71 3.53 5.24 4.19
C PHE A 71 3.08 6.32 5.18
N SER A 72 2.18 7.21 4.77
CA SER A 72 1.63 8.25 5.64
C SER A 72 0.85 7.68 6.84
N ALA A 73 0.19 6.53 6.66
CA ALA A 73 -0.55 5.88 7.73
C ALA A 73 0.35 5.28 8.83
N TRP A 74 1.55 4.79 8.51
CA TRP A 74 2.39 4.05 9.45
C TRP A 74 3.74 4.71 9.78
N LEU A 75 4.21 5.66 9.00
CA LEU A 75 5.41 6.42 9.35
C LEU A 75 5.11 7.43 10.47
N PRO A 76 6.10 7.76 11.30
CA PRO A 76 5.97 8.86 12.25
C PRO A 76 5.63 10.17 11.54
N GLU A 77 4.69 10.94 12.09
CA GLU A 77 4.18 12.21 11.52
C GLU A 77 5.31 13.18 11.17
N ARG A 78 6.36 13.25 11.99
CA ARG A 78 7.54 14.11 11.71
C ARG A 78 8.21 13.82 10.36
N ARG A 79 7.97 12.64 9.75
CA ARG A 79 8.53 12.27 8.43
C ARG A 79 7.62 12.63 7.27
N THR A 80 6.35 12.83 7.52
CA THR A 80 5.32 12.97 6.47
C THR A 80 4.63 14.33 6.49
N SER A 81 4.52 15.00 7.65
CA SER A 81 3.71 16.20 7.83
C SER A 81 4.07 17.34 6.88
N ALA A 82 5.36 17.64 6.72
CA ALA A 82 5.80 18.72 5.82
C ALA A 82 5.46 18.44 4.35
N LEU A 83 5.62 17.19 3.92
CA LEU A 83 5.28 16.76 2.56
C LEU A 83 3.76 16.80 2.35
N ILE A 84 2.99 16.31 3.31
CA ILE A 84 1.51 16.34 3.27
C ILE A 84 1.02 17.79 3.19
N GLN A 85 1.54 18.71 4.01
CA GLN A 85 1.17 20.11 3.96
C GLN A 85 1.49 20.74 2.60
N ALA A 86 2.67 20.45 2.03
CA ALA A 86 3.05 20.93 0.72
C ALA A 86 2.17 20.38 -0.40
N GLU A 87 1.70 19.13 -0.28
CA GLU A 87 0.76 18.54 -1.24
C GLU A 87 -0.65 19.14 -1.09
N LEU A 88 -1.17 19.28 0.13
CA LEU A 88 -2.47 19.92 0.39
C LEU A 88 -2.54 21.33 -0.20
N ALA A 89 -1.46 22.11 -0.11
CA ALA A 89 -1.40 23.47 -0.68
C ALA A 89 -1.51 23.50 -2.22
N ARG A 90 -1.35 22.35 -2.89
CA ARG A 90 -1.39 22.22 -4.36
C ARG A 90 -2.56 21.37 -4.84
N GLN A 91 -3.35 20.79 -3.93
CA GLN A 91 -4.49 19.96 -4.29
C GLN A 91 -5.52 20.74 -5.11
N PRO A 92 -6.06 20.16 -6.19
CA PRO A 92 -7.21 20.73 -6.88
C PRO A 92 -8.43 20.78 -5.96
N ALA A 93 -9.36 21.71 -6.22
CA ALA A 93 -10.51 21.96 -5.36
C ALA A 93 -11.47 20.75 -5.21
N ASP A 94 -11.44 19.85 -6.15
CA ASP A 94 -12.23 18.61 -6.18
C ASP A 94 -11.49 17.38 -5.62
N ALA A 95 -10.25 17.54 -5.12
CA ALA A 95 -9.53 16.43 -4.50
C ALA A 95 -10.24 15.92 -3.23
N PRO A 96 -10.15 14.61 -2.96
CA PRO A 96 -10.84 13.99 -1.81
C PRO A 96 -10.40 14.50 -0.44
N MET A 97 -9.18 15.01 -0.34
CA MET A 97 -8.60 15.54 0.89
C MET A 97 -8.15 16.98 0.68
N GLN A 98 -8.75 17.91 1.42
CA GLN A 98 -8.48 19.35 1.35
C GLN A 98 -7.81 19.89 2.62
N THR A 99 -7.96 19.19 3.73
CA THR A 99 -7.47 19.61 5.05
C THR A 99 -6.68 18.52 5.73
N MET A 100 -5.87 18.89 6.72
CA MET A 100 -5.20 17.91 7.58
C MET A 100 -6.17 17.00 8.32
N ALA A 101 -7.36 17.49 8.64
CA ALA A 101 -8.40 16.66 9.28
C ALA A 101 -8.88 15.54 8.35
N ASP A 102 -9.13 15.87 7.06
CA ASP A 102 -9.48 14.86 6.05
C ASP A 102 -8.38 13.81 5.90
N VAL A 103 -7.13 14.25 5.86
CA VAL A 103 -5.97 13.35 5.79
C VAL A 103 -5.93 12.44 7.01
N GLN A 104 -6.03 12.98 8.22
CA GLN A 104 -5.99 12.18 9.46
C GLN A 104 -7.12 11.16 9.53
N GLN A 105 -8.33 11.55 9.13
CA GLN A 105 -9.46 10.62 9.03
C GLN A 105 -9.16 9.49 8.05
N ARG A 106 -8.68 9.82 6.86
CA ARG A 106 -8.34 8.83 5.83
C ARG A 106 -7.25 7.88 6.28
N LEU A 107 -6.19 8.39 6.95
CA LEU A 107 -5.12 7.56 7.48
C LEU A 107 -5.59 6.63 8.62
N ALA A 108 -6.54 7.07 9.44
CA ALA A 108 -7.15 6.23 10.47
C ALA A 108 -7.92 5.04 9.86
N GLU A 109 -8.74 5.30 8.82
CA GLU A 109 -9.44 4.25 8.07
C GLU A 109 -8.49 3.23 7.45
N ILE A 110 -7.37 3.71 6.88
CA ILE A 110 -6.33 2.85 6.29
C ILE A 110 -5.68 1.96 7.34
N ARG A 111 -5.36 2.51 8.53
CA ARG A 111 -4.81 1.71 9.64
C ARG A 111 -5.79 0.63 10.10
N GLU A 112 -7.06 0.98 10.20
CA GLU A 112 -8.12 0.04 10.60
C GLU A 112 -8.28 -1.09 9.58
N LYS A 113 -8.28 -0.77 8.28
CA LYS A 113 -8.42 -1.76 7.20
C LYS A 113 -7.13 -2.55 6.94
N GLY A 114 -5.97 -2.00 7.30
CA GLY A 114 -4.65 -2.61 7.04
C GLY A 114 -4.24 -2.60 5.55
N ILE A 115 -5.00 -1.92 4.70
CA ILE A 115 -4.80 -1.84 3.25
C ILE A 115 -5.49 -0.59 2.72
N VAL A 116 -4.98 -0.03 1.64
CA VAL A 116 -5.62 1.09 0.93
C VAL A 116 -6.13 0.65 -0.43
N ALA A 117 -7.30 1.16 -0.79
CA ALA A 117 -7.80 1.15 -2.16
C ALA A 117 -8.00 2.60 -2.61
N ILE A 118 -7.51 2.93 -3.80
CA ILE A 118 -7.71 4.21 -4.46
C ILE A 118 -8.32 3.98 -5.85
N GLY A 119 -9.30 4.82 -6.19
CA GLY A 119 -9.98 4.80 -7.48
C GLY A 119 -9.58 5.97 -8.37
N GLU A 120 -10.41 6.25 -9.36
CA GLU A 120 -10.18 7.23 -10.44
C GLU A 120 -9.86 8.65 -9.96
N HIS A 121 -10.35 9.05 -8.78
CA HIS A 121 -10.17 10.42 -8.25
C HIS A 121 -8.77 10.69 -7.68
N TYR A 122 -7.94 9.66 -7.54
CA TYR A 122 -6.61 9.76 -6.92
C TYR A 122 -5.45 9.75 -7.91
N PHE A 123 -5.69 9.27 -9.12
CA PHE A 123 -4.64 9.13 -10.13
C PHE A 123 -5.16 9.56 -11.50
N ALA A 124 -4.32 9.51 -12.54
CA ALA A 124 -4.79 9.75 -13.90
C ALA A 124 -6.04 8.91 -14.20
N GLY A 125 -7.05 9.51 -14.80
CA GLY A 125 -8.34 8.87 -15.06
C GLY A 125 -8.19 7.47 -15.68
N GLY A 126 -9.02 6.55 -15.21
CA GLY A 126 -8.99 5.16 -15.68
C GLY A 126 -8.01 4.22 -14.94
N VAL A 127 -7.31 4.68 -13.90
CA VAL A 127 -6.42 3.85 -13.07
C VAL A 127 -6.96 3.71 -11.66
N GLN A 128 -6.83 2.53 -11.09
CA GLN A 128 -7.12 2.21 -9.69
C GLN A 128 -5.94 1.44 -9.09
N ALA A 129 -5.76 1.53 -7.76
CA ALA A 129 -4.67 0.85 -7.12
C ALA A 129 -5.01 0.37 -5.70
N LEU A 130 -4.32 -0.69 -5.28
CA LEU A 130 -4.28 -1.20 -3.92
C LEU A 130 -2.88 -1.03 -3.35
N GLY A 131 -2.77 -0.79 -2.04
CA GLY A 131 -1.49 -0.73 -1.35
C GLY A 131 -1.55 -1.43 0.00
N ALA A 132 -0.57 -2.28 0.29
CA ALA A 132 -0.45 -2.96 1.58
C ALA A 132 0.92 -2.75 2.21
N PRO A 133 0.98 -2.46 3.54
CA PRO A 133 2.23 -2.24 4.26
C PRO A 133 2.97 -3.55 4.50
N VAL A 134 4.29 -3.46 4.49
CA VAL A 134 5.19 -4.53 4.92
C VAL A 134 6.03 -4.04 6.10
N PHE A 135 6.01 -4.80 7.18
CA PHE A 135 6.66 -4.46 8.45
C PHE A 135 7.91 -5.30 8.69
N ASN A 136 8.86 -4.72 9.41
CA ASN A 136 10.07 -5.41 9.88
C ASN A 136 9.89 -6.01 11.28
N PHE A 137 10.96 -6.61 11.84
CA PHE A 137 10.98 -7.21 13.18
C PHE A 137 10.71 -6.22 14.33
N ARG A 138 10.76 -4.92 14.08
CA ARG A 138 10.38 -3.85 15.03
C ARG A 138 8.94 -3.39 14.82
N ASN A 139 8.19 -4.05 13.94
CA ASN A 139 6.86 -3.64 13.50
C ASN A 139 6.83 -2.22 12.89
N GLU A 140 7.96 -1.79 12.31
CA GLU A 140 8.05 -0.54 11.56
C GLU A 140 7.83 -0.82 10.07
N ILE A 141 7.08 0.06 9.40
CA ILE A 141 6.89 -0.04 7.95
C ILE A 141 8.23 0.12 7.23
N THR A 142 8.52 -0.80 6.31
CA THR A 142 9.77 -0.82 5.55
C THR A 142 9.58 -0.71 4.05
N MET A 143 8.47 -1.20 3.53
CA MET A 143 8.10 -1.13 2.11
C MET A 143 6.58 -1.25 1.95
N VAL A 144 6.09 -0.99 0.76
CA VAL A 144 4.69 -1.16 0.37
C VAL A 144 4.64 -2.01 -0.89
N LEU A 145 3.78 -3.02 -0.87
CA LEU A 145 3.38 -3.74 -2.08
C LEU A 145 2.18 -3.02 -2.68
N VAL A 146 2.20 -2.84 -4.00
CA VAL A 146 1.15 -2.14 -4.73
C VAL A 146 0.64 -3.03 -5.86
N VAL A 147 -0.67 -2.99 -6.09
CA VAL A 147 -1.32 -3.53 -7.28
C VAL A 147 -1.96 -2.37 -8.02
N VAL A 148 -1.76 -2.30 -9.32
CA VAL A 148 -2.34 -1.27 -10.19
C VAL A 148 -3.17 -1.93 -11.25
N GLY A 149 -4.39 -1.46 -11.44
CA GLY A 149 -5.33 -1.95 -12.43
C GLY A 149 -5.95 -0.82 -13.24
N ILE A 150 -6.59 -1.21 -14.34
CA ILE A 150 -7.35 -0.32 -15.23
C ILE A 150 -8.82 -0.45 -14.86
N VAL A 151 -9.47 0.68 -14.61
CA VAL A 151 -10.91 0.73 -14.30
C VAL A 151 -11.70 0.09 -15.43
N GLY A 152 -12.66 -0.77 -15.07
CA GLY A 152 -13.47 -1.53 -16.01
C GLY A 152 -12.78 -2.76 -16.64
N MET A 153 -11.47 -2.96 -16.40
CA MET A 153 -10.73 -4.14 -16.85
C MET A 153 -10.17 -4.98 -15.71
N SER A 154 -9.82 -4.36 -14.60
CA SER A 154 -9.24 -5.00 -13.41
C SER A 154 -10.25 -5.00 -12.26
N ASP A 155 -10.43 -6.14 -11.60
CA ASP A 155 -11.21 -6.22 -10.38
C ASP A 155 -10.29 -6.03 -9.16
N LEU A 156 -10.35 -4.83 -8.56
CA LEU A 156 -9.63 -4.45 -7.34
C LEU A 156 -10.58 -4.11 -6.17
N GLY A 157 -11.83 -4.62 -6.22
CA GLY A 157 -12.82 -4.45 -5.16
C GLY A 157 -12.44 -5.12 -3.84
N GLU A 158 -13.21 -4.86 -2.77
CA GLU A 158 -12.92 -5.35 -1.40
C GLU A 158 -12.84 -6.89 -1.33
N ASP A 159 -13.65 -7.60 -2.09
CA ASP A 159 -13.69 -9.06 -2.12
C ASP A 159 -12.92 -9.67 -3.30
N SER A 160 -12.16 -8.86 -4.03
CA SER A 160 -11.43 -9.32 -5.20
C SER A 160 -10.26 -10.26 -4.82
N MET A 161 -9.95 -11.16 -5.75
CA MET A 161 -8.75 -12.00 -5.62
C MET A 161 -7.48 -11.15 -5.49
N ALA A 162 -7.41 -10.01 -6.15
CA ALA A 162 -6.26 -9.12 -6.09
C ALA A 162 -6.09 -8.51 -4.68
N MET A 163 -7.18 -8.09 -4.03
CA MET A 163 -7.18 -7.56 -2.67
C MET A 163 -6.69 -8.63 -1.68
N HIS A 164 -7.25 -9.84 -1.73
CA HIS A 164 -6.86 -10.94 -0.85
C HIS A 164 -5.41 -11.36 -1.07
N ALA A 165 -4.99 -11.56 -2.32
CA ALA A 165 -3.62 -11.95 -2.65
C ALA A 165 -2.58 -10.90 -2.23
N LEU A 166 -2.88 -9.60 -2.40
CA LEU A 166 -2.01 -8.52 -1.95
C LEU A 166 -1.83 -8.52 -0.43
N ARG A 167 -2.94 -8.69 0.31
CA ARG A 167 -2.92 -8.76 1.77
C ARG A 167 -2.07 -9.94 2.26
N GLU A 168 -2.30 -11.13 1.71
CA GLU A 168 -1.53 -12.34 2.05
C GLU A 168 -0.03 -12.17 1.72
N ALA A 169 0.30 -11.61 0.55
CA ALA A 169 1.68 -11.38 0.14
C ALA A 169 2.40 -10.40 1.09
N ALA A 170 1.75 -9.31 1.49
CA ALA A 170 2.31 -8.32 2.41
C ALA A 170 2.53 -8.89 3.82
N GLN A 171 1.56 -9.67 4.33
CA GLN A 171 1.66 -10.35 5.61
C GLN A 171 2.76 -11.43 5.60
N ALA A 172 2.81 -12.26 4.56
CA ALA A 172 3.83 -13.29 4.42
C ALA A 172 5.23 -12.68 4.38
N LEU A 173 5.41 -11.59 3.64
CA LEU A 173 6.68 -10.86 3.59
C LEU A 173 7.02 -10.22 4.93
N SER A 174 6.06 -9.63 5.63
CA SER A 174 6.26 -9.08 6.98
C SER A 174 6.73 -10.14 7.98
N ARG A 175 6.11 -11.33 7.96
CA ARG A 175 6.56 -12.48 8.78
C ARG A 175 7.98 -12.92 8.43
N GLN A 176 8.35 -12.96 7.14
CA GLN A 176 9.72 -13.25 6.70
C GLN A 176 10.73 -12.22 7.20
N LEU A 177 10.30 -10.97 7.35
CA LEU A 177 11.11 -9.88 7.92
C LEU A 177 11.07 -9.81 9.45
N GLY A 178 10.40 -10.80 10.09
CA GLY A 178 10.35 -10.96 11.55
C GLY A 178 9.28 -10.13 12.25
N SER A 179 8.33 -9.54 11.51
CA SER A 179 7.19 -8.86 12.12
C SER A 179 6.31 -9.82 12.91
N THR A 180 5.84 -9.35 14.06
CA THR A 180 4.90 -10.04 14.96
C THR A 180 3.53 -9.37 14.98
N GLN A 181 3.26 -8.43 14.07
CA GLN A 181 1.96 -7.77 14.00
C GLN A 181 0.85 -8.80 13.72
N PRO A 182 -0.25 -8.76 14.50
CA PRO A 182 -1.40 -9.62 14.24
C PRO A 182 -2.05 -9.27 12.90
N ASP A 183 -2.63 -10.26 12.28
CA ASP A 183 -3.44 -10.05 11.07
C ASP A 183 -4.66 -9.20 11.41
N THR A 184 -4.81 -8.06 10.74
CA THR A 184 -5.90 -7.11 10.96
C THR A 184 -7.29 -7.77 10.77
N GLN A 185 -7.39 -8.83 9.97
CA GLN A 185 -8.62 -9.63 9.81
C GLN A 185 -8.85 -10.63 10.96
N ALA A 186 -7.81 -11.23 11.50
CA ALA A 186 -7.96 -12.19 12.61
C ALA A 186 -8.51 -11.53 13.87
N SER A 187 -8.16 -10.26 14.11
CA SER A 187 -8.72 -9.46 15.22
C SER A 187 -10.22 -9.21 15.10
N ARG A 188 -10.78 -9.14 13.88
CA ARG A 188 -12.21 -8.90 13.68
C ARG A 188 -13.06 -10.17 13.91
N LEU A 189 -12.58 -11.34 13.52
CA LEU A 189 -13.30 -12.62 13.75
C LEU A 189 -13.39 -12.91 15.25
N ASN A 190 -12.34 -12.66 16.02
CA ASN A 190 -12.35 -12.86 17.46
C ASN A 190 -13.24 -11.87 18.23
N HIS A 191 -13.66 -10.76 17.61
CA HIS A 191 -14.54 -9.77 18.25
C HIS A 191 -16.03 -10.08 18.01
N ILE A 192 -16.36 -10.85 16.98
CA ILE A 192 -17.73 -11.24 16.65
C ILE A 192 -18.18 -12.42 17.51
N ASP A 193 -17.25 -13.32 17.88
CA ASP A 193 -17.53 -14.47 18.74
C ASP A 193 -17.61 -14.13 20.25
N ALA A 194 -17.36 -12.87 20.63
CA ALA A 194 -17.36 -12.41 22.03
C ALA A 194 -18.66 -11.70 22.46
N ILE A 195 -19.78 -11.85 21.74
CA ILE A 195 -21.09 -11.37 22.21
C ILE A 195 -21.70 -12.47 23.06
N PRO A 196 -21.76 -12.35 24.41
CA PRO A 196 -22.46 -13.31 25.22
C PRO A 196 -23.96 -13.17 24.93
N GLY A 197 -24.57 -14.25 24.46
CA GLY A 197 -26.00 -14.36 24.35
C GLY A 197 -26.63 -14.18 25.73
N GLY A 198 -27.40 -13.14 25.89
CA GLY A 198 -28.29 -12.86 26.98
C GLY A 198 -29.72 -13.03 26.55
#